data_ab0211a68f874d79380e9d61df8e89ef
#
_entry.id   ab0211a68f874d79380e9d61df8e89ef
#
_cell.length_a   1.000
_cell.length_b   1.000
_cell.length_c   1.000
_cell.angle_alpha   90.00
_cell.angle_beta   90.00
_cell.angle_gamma   90.00
#
_symmetry.space_group_name_H-M   'P 1'
#
loop_
_entity.id
_entity.type
_entity.pdbx_description
1 polymer ?
#
loop_
_entity_poly.entity_id
_entity_poly.type
_entity_poly.pdbx_seq_one_letter_code
_entity_poly.pdbx_strand_id
1 'polypeptide(L)'
;AALKLLEKQWEIVEPILNEFGGKRIKTIGDAFYTQFHSVLKALNCALAVQRRLSRFNATRHFEKHITLRIGIHLGDVEIRGEDAYGDGVNIAARIEPLAEPGGIAITEDVHRQVVNKVDNSFKPLGKPELKNIHQRFEVYQVILPWQDRRRKKDPNFPAEKDRRRRSRMRGKTPKVAHQKQQSTNRPFIYGALGALVIMAAVFLYKNNMSSLNRGLGRSIAVLPFENMTEQPGSDYFSDGITEDIISALSDINGLRVIARTSILQYKGTNKTVVEIAKEVNVNTILEGSVRRIDNNVRVVAQLIDIETDDHLWANTYDRKLDDIFEVQSDIALNIANALEAELSTELTAELTSSSTQNSQAYENYLKGKEQYFTYTEKGYREAIKYQNQALDLDPNYALAYAELGNAYAQLYNTTKEVTFKDIGFKSVEKALSINPDLAEAYKARGVLNAYTGQGIKALEDYLKAVDLKPGYSDVIANIGYRYFAFGDLSECYNWQKKAHALNPNHRFNAWYHSIPLFIMNENESAIEILKKDLEKIKDSFEMRGILFYLHANNGDYKKAKSMLDEL
;
A
#
# COMPACT_ATOMS: atom_id res chain seq x y z
N ALA A 1 -15.63 12.58 -34.56
CA ALA A 1 -15.39 11.42 -33.67
C ALA A 1 -13.92 11.38 -33.24
N ALA A 2 -12.96 11.44 -34.19
CA ALA A 2 -11.52 11.34 -33.91
C ALA A 2 -10.99 12.45 -32.97
N LEU A 3 -11.37 13.72 -33.21
CA LEU A 3 -10.99 14.84 -32.33
C LEU A 3 -11.41 14.64 -30.86
N LYS A 4 -12.64 14.13 -30.62
CA LYS A 4 -13.11 13.83 -29.26
C LYS A 4 -12.33 12.68 -28.60
N LEU A 5 -11.78 11.75 -29.38
CA LEU A 5 -10.93 10.68 -28.84
C LEU A 5 -9.52 11.21 -28.49
N LEU A 6 -8.98 12.15 -29.28
CA LEU A 6 -7.72 12.83 -28.98
C LEU A 6 -7.85 13.73 -27.74
N GLU A 7 -8.93 14.50 -27.59
CA GLU A 7 -9.22 15.25 -26.36
C GLU A 7 -9.27 14.31 -25.16
N LYS A 8 -9.97 13.18 -25.30
CA LYS A 8 -10.08 12.18 -24.22
C LYS A 8 -8.77 11.49 -23.91
N GLN A 9 -7.92 11.26 -24.90
CA GLN A 9 -6.54 10.78 -24.70
C GLN A 9 -5.75 11.74 -23.82
N TRP A 10 -5.84 13.05 -24.08
CA TRP A 10 -5.16 14.07 -23.29
C TRP A 10 -5.68 14.16 -21.86
N GLU A 11 -6.99 14.16 -21.66
CA GLU A 11 -7.60 14.14 -20.34
C GLU A 11 -7.12 12.93 -19.48
N ILE A 12 -6.74 11.85 -20.13
CA ILE A 12 -6.26 10.64 -19.44
C ILE A 12 -4.75 10.70 -19.21
N VAL A 13 -3.98 11.17 -20.18
CA VAL A 13 -2.51 11.03 -20.20
C VAL A 13 -1.84 12.19 -19.47
N GLU A 14 -2.31 13.43 -19.63
CA GLU A 14 -1.65 14.63 -19.11
C GLU A 14 -1.54 14.63 -17.56
N PRO A 15 -2.57 14.26 -16.80
CA PRO A 15 -2.44 14.16 -15.33
C PRO A 15 -1.36 13.15 -14.91
N ILE A 16 -1.26 12.01 -15.61
CA ILE A 16 -0.26 10.98 -15.33
C ILE A 16 1.15 11.48 -15.64
N LEU A 17 1.34 12.19 -16.77
CA LEU A 17 2.63 12.79 -17.09
C LEU A 17 3.10 13.74 -15.99
N ASN A 18 2.21 14.60 -15.51
CA ASN A 18 2.51 15.56 -14.44
C ASN A 18 2.87 14.86 -13.13
N GLU A 19 2.13 13.81 -12.75
CA GLU A 19 2.38 12.99 -11.55
C GLU A 19 3.81 12.41 -11.52
N PHE A 20 4.30 11.93 -12.68
CA PHE A 20 5.65 11.35 -12.78
C PHE A 20 6.73 12.37 -13.14
N GLY A 21 6.39 13.66 -13.21
CA GLY A 21 7.33 14.75 -13.55
C GLY A 21 7.77 14.73 -15.01
N GLY A 22 6.92 14.26 -15.90
CA GLY A 22 7.11 14.31 -17.34
C GLY A 22 6.80 15.69 -17.90
N LYS A 23 7.75 16.29 -18.61
CA LYS A 23 7.56 17.56 -19.32
C LYS A 23 7.22 17.28 -20.78
N ARG A 24 6.00 17.64 -21.22
CA ARG A 24 5.64 17.61 -22.63
C ARG A 24 6.48 18.64 -23.41
N ILE A 25 7.12 18.19 -24.49
CA ILE A 25 7.96 19.02 -25.32
C ILE A 25 7.21 19.44 -26.59
N LYS A 26 6.62 18.46 -27.32
CA LYS A 26 6.02 18.66 -28.61
C LYS A 26 4.89 17.67 -28.87
N THR A 27 3.88 18.10 -29.60
CA THR A 27 2.81 17.24 -30.14
C THR A 27 2.89 17.27 -31.67
N ILE A 28 2.84 16.10 -32.32
CA ILE A 28 2.83 15.96 -33.80
C ILE A 28 1.66 15.04 -34.15
N GLY A 29 0.57 15.62 -34.60
CA GLY A 29 -0.66 14.88 -34.89
C GLY A 29 -1.25 14.27 -33.60
N ASP A 30 -1.33 12.95 -33.56
CA ASP A 30 -1.76 12.14 -32.39
C ASP A 30 -0.60 11.70 -31.50
N ALA A 31 0.65 11.91 -31.91
CA ALA A 31 1.86 11.58 -31.16
C ALA A 31 2.36 12.77 -30.33
N PHE A 32 2.99 12.48 -29.19
CA PHE A 32 3.60 13.49 -28.32
C PHE A 32 4.93 13.01 -27.75
N TYR A 33 5.82 13.96 -27.53
CA TYR A 33 7.12 13.73 -26.94
C TYR A 33 7.16 14.28 -25.53
N THR A 34 7.66 13.46 -24.60
CA THR A 34 7.77 13.81 -23.19
C THR A 34 9.19 13.54 -22.69
N GLN A 35 9.76 14.52 -22.00
CA GLN A 35 11.05 14.41 -21.35
C GLN A 35 10.89 14.07 -19.87
N PHE A 36 11.77 13.20 -19.38
CA PHE A 36 11.89 12.85 -17.97
C PHE A 36 13.35 12.95 -17.53
N HIS A 37 13.59 13.43 -16.32
CA HIS A 37 14.93 13.44 -15.71
C HIS A 37 15.33 12.07 -15.12
N SER A 38 14.46 11.09 -15.15
CA SER A 38 14.70 9.75 -14.62
C SER A 38 14.09 8.69 -15.52
N VAL A 39 14.93 7.73 -15.91
CA VAL A 39 14.52 6.57 -16.71
C VAL A 39 13.45 5.74 -16.01
N LEU A 40 13.58 5.57 -14.68
CA LEU A 40 12.60 4.83 -13.88
C LEU A 40 11.25 5.56 -13.82
N LYS A 41 11.25 6.89 -13.67
CA LYS A 41 10.01 7.68 -13.73
C LYS A 41 9.35 7.62 -15.10
N ALA A 42 10.13 7.66 -16.18
CA ALA A 42 9.61 7.51 -17.54
C ALA A 42 8.93 6.16 -17.76
N LEU A 43 9.55 5.06 -17.31
CA LEU A 43 8.96 3.72 -17.43
C LEU A 43 7.71 3.57 -16.55
N ASN A 44 7.73 4.03 -15.30
CA ASN A 44 6.57 3.97 -14.41
C ASN A 44 5.40 4.80 -14.95
N CYS A 45 5.66 5.96 -15.51
CA CYS A 45 4.67 6.78 -16.22
C CYS A 45 4.05 6.01 -17.40
N ALA A 46 4.88 5.41 -18.25
CA ALA A 46 4.41 4.62 -19.39
C ALA A 46 3.54 3.43 -18.97
N LEU A 47 3.93 2.73 -17.89
CA LEU A 47 3.14 1.65 -17.29
C LEU A 47 1.79 2.16 -16.76
N ALA A 48 1.76 3.30 -16.07
CA ALA A 48 0.55 3.92 -15.57
C ALA A 48 -0.40 4.35 -16.69
N VAL A 49 0.13 4.97 -17.75
CA VAL A 49 -0.63 5.36 -18.97
C VAL A 49 -1.26 4.13 -19.61
N GLN A 50 -0.48 3.07 -19.88
CA GLN A 50 -1.01 1.86 -20.51
C GLN A 50 -2.05 1.17 -19.65
N ARG A 51 -1.84 1.13 -18.32
CA ARG A 51 -2.81 0.60 -17.37
C ARG A 51 -4.12 1.41 -17.40
N ARG A 52 -4.03 2.73 -17.41
CA ARG A 52 -5.20 3.61 -17.44
C ARG A 52 -5.99 3.48 -18.74
N LEU A 53 -5.31 3.42 -19.88
CA LEU A 53 -5.93 3.22 -21.19
C LEU A 53 -6.55 1.82 -21.34
N SER A 54 -5.90 0.79 -20.84
CA SER A 54 -6.47 -0.56 -20.80
C SER A 54 -7.80 -0.59 -20.03
N ARG A 55 -7.88 0.10 -18.88
CA ARG A 55 -9.12 0.24 -18.09
C ARG A 55 -10.18 1.05 -18.84
N PHE A 56 -9.77 2.16 -19.45
CA PHE A 56 -10.68 2.99 -20.25
C PHE A 56 -11.32 2.20 -21.40
N ASN A 57 -10.53 1.34 -22.06
CA ASN A 57 -10.98 0.52 -23.18
C ASN A 57 -11.86 -0.66 -22.75
N ALA A 58 -11.64 -1.22 -21.54
CA ALA A 58 -12.35 -2.42 -21.06
C ALA A 58 -13.88 -2.25 -20.97
N THR A 59 -14.36 -1.02 -20.81
CA THR A 59 -15.79 -0.70 -20.65
C THR A 59 -16.41 -0.10 -21.92
N ARG A 60 -15.70 -0.10 -23.06
CA ARG A 60 -16.13 0.59 -24.29
C ARG A 60 -16.13 -0.32 -25.51
N HIS A 61 -16.96 0.03 -26.49
CA HIS A 61 -16.96 -0.63 -27.78
C HIS A 61 -15.61 -0.40 -28.49
N PHE A 62 -15.11 -1.38 -29.23
CA PHE A 62 -13.79 -1.37 -29.87
C PHE A 62 -13.49 -0.09 -30.70
N GLU A 63 -14.48 0.45 -31.40
CA GLU A 63 -14.38 1.69 -32.19
C GLU A 63 -14.06 2.95 -31.36
N LYS A 64 -14.19 2.87 -30.04
CA LYS A 64 -13.92 3.97 -29.09
C LYS A 64 -12.70 3.68 -28.22
N HIS A 65 -11.90 2.67 -28.58
CA HIS A 65 -10.67 2.36 -27.87
C HIS A 65 -9.59 3.38 -28.20
N ILE A 66 -8.82 3.77 -27.19
CA ILE A 66 -7.60 4.55 -27.32
C ILE A 66 -6.42 3.60 -27.11
N THR A 67 -5.59 3.45 -28.13
CA THR A 67 -4.46 2.51 -28.09
C THR A 67 -3.18 3.28 -28.44
N LEU A 68 -2.29 3.44 -27.46
CA LEU A 68 -1.01 4.09 -27.64
C LEU A 68 0.12 3.07 -27.74
N ARG A 69 1.16 3.39 -28.53
CA ARG A 69 2.48 2.79 -28.45
C ARG A 69 3.41 3.74 -27.74
N ILE A 70 4.34 3.24 -26.95
CA ILE A 70 5.28 4.07 -26.21
C ILE A 70 6.69 3.56 -26.45
N GLY A 71 7.57 4.45 -26.92
CA GLY A 71 9.01 4.20 -27.06
C GLY A 71 9.79 5.00 -26.02
N ILE A 72 10.71 4.36 -25.29
CA ILE A 72 11.55 5.02 -24.28
C ILE A 72 13.02 4.82 -24.64
N HIS A 73 13.75 5.93 -24.76
CA HIS A 73 15.19 5.94 -24.99
C HIS A 73 15.89 6.89 -24.01
N LEU A 74 17.13 6.58 -23.68
CA LEU A 74 18.01 7.44 -22.90
C LEU A 74 19.03 8.07 -23.85
N GLY A 75 18.98 9.39 -24.01
CA GLY A 75 19.89 10.14 -24.86
C GLY A 75 19.83 11.63 -24.57
N ASP A 76 20.80 12.36 -25.11
CA ASP A 76 20.85 13.79 -24.95
C ASP A 76 19.77 14.49 -25.79
N VAL A 77 19.13 15.48 -25.17
CA VAL A 77 18.08 16.29 -25.79
C VAL A 77 18.37 17.76 -25.55
N GLU A 78 18.48 18.52 -26.64
CA GLU A 78 18.59 19.97 -26.61
C GLU A 78 17.20 20.59 -26.85
N ILE A 79 16.73 21.41 -25.93
CA ILE A 79 15.43 22.10 -26.02
C ILE A 79 15.70 23.52 -26.54
N ARG A 80 15.10 23.87 -27.68
CA ARG A 80 15.13 25.23 -28.24
C ARG A 80 13.71 25.74 -28.42
N GLY A 81 13.27 26.64 -27.51
CA GLY A 81 11.89 27.11 -27.46
C GLY A 81 10.91 26.00 -27.09
N GLU A 82 9.93 25.72 -27.96
CA GLU A 82 8.94 24.64 -27.80
C GLU A 82 9.34 23.36 -28.56
N ASP A 83 10.57 23.26 -29.07
CA ASP A 83 11.01 22.12 -29.86
C ASP A 83 12.21 21.39 -29.21
N ALA A 84 12.32 20.09 -29.45
CA ALA A 84 13.41 19.27 -28.99
C ALA A 84 14.22 18.71 -30.12
N TYR A 85 15.53 18.81 -30.01
CA TYR A 85 16.52 18.37 -30.99
C TYR A 85 17.49 17.39 -30.34
N GLY A 86 18.03 16.48 -31.15
CA GLY A 86 19.05 15.51 -30.71
C GLY A 86 18.74 14.11 -31.17
N ASP A 87 19.77 13.28 -31.18
CA ASP A 87 19.66 11.88 -31.59
C ASP A 87 18.71 11.09 -30.66
N GLY A 88 18.63 11.46 -29.38
CA GLY A 88 17.73 10.84 -28.41
C GLY A 88 16.26 10.94 -28.82
N VAL A 89 15.81 12.08 -29.36
CA VAL A 89 14.44 12.28 -29.83
C VAL A 89 14.16 11.42 -31.07
N ASN A 90 15.11 11.38 -32.00
CA ASN A 90 14.99 10.60 -33.22
C ASN A 90 14.96 9.11 -32.95
N ILE A 91 15.77 8.62 -32.03
CA ILE A 91 15.80 7.20 -31.62
C ILE A 91 14.50 6.82 -30.94
N ALA A 92 14.00 7.62 -30.00
CA ALA A 92 12.72 7.37 -29.32
C ALA A 92 11.57 7.25 -30.32
N ALA A 93 11.51 8.15 -31.33
CA ALA A 93 10.53 8.12 -32.40
C ALA A 93 10.62 6.86 -33.31
N ARG A 94 11.79 6.22 -33.39
CA ARG A 94 11.98 5.00 -34.19
C ARG A 94 11.74 3.73 -33.39
N ILE A 95 11.77 3.81 -32.06
CA ILE A 95 11.51 2.68 -31.16
C ILE A 95 10.01 2.54 -30.88
N GLU A 96 9.27 3.64 -30.83
CA GLU A 96 7.82 3.63 -30.60
C GLU A 96 7.07 2.65 -31.53
N PRO A 97 7.29 2.66 -32.87
CA PRO A 97 6.59 1.74 -33.78
C PRO A 97 6.91 0.25 -33.56
N LEU A 98 8.00 -0.07 -32.87
CA LEU A 98 8.40 -1.44 -32.54
C LEU A 98 7.59 -1.99 -31.35
N ALA A 99 6.93 -1.13 -30.59
CA ALA A 99 6.00 -1.55 -29.56
C ALA A 99 4.74 -2.15 -30.19
N GLU A 100 4.20 -3.21 -29.58
CA GLU A 100 2.87 -3.71 -29.92
C GLU A 100 1.81 -2.62 -29.60
N PRO A 101 0.65 -2.60 -30.29
CA PRO A 101 -0.43 -1.68 -29.92
C PRO A 101 -0.81 -1.82 -28.43
N GLY A 102 -0.79 -0.72 -27.68
CA GLY A 102 -0.96 -0.75 -26.23
C GLY A 102 0.27 -1.24 -25.45
N GLY A 103 1.43 -1.33 -26.10
CA GLY A 103 2.69 -1.79 -25.52
C GLY A 103 3.72 -0.71 -25.28
N ILE A 104 4.88 -1.10 -24.72
CA ILE A 104 6.02 -0.24 -24.41
C ILE A 104 7.28 -0.92 -24.95
N ALA A 105 8.07 -0.20 -25.78
CA ALA A 105 9.39 -0.62 -26.24
C ALA A 105 10.46 0.26 -25.60
N ILE A 106 11.57 -0.33 -25.20
CA ILE A 106 12.69 0.37 -24.54
C ILE A 106 14.02 -0.06 -25.15
N THR A 107 14.99 0.85 -25.18
CA THR A 107 16.37 0.51 -25.58
C THR A 107 17.13 -0.23 -24.49
N GLU A 108 18.24 -0.87 -24.86
CA GLU A 108 19.15 -1.57 -23.97
C GLU A 108 19.63 -0.70 -22.80
N ASP A 109 19.94 0.57 -23.03
CA ASP A 109 20.41 1.49 -22.00
C ASP A 109 19.32 1.78 -20.94
N VAL A 110 18.07 1.92 -21.40
CA VAL A 110 16.91 2.01 -20.52
C VAL A 110 16.71 0.69 -19.75
N HIS A 111 16.76 -0.45 -20.47
CA HIS A 111 16.61 -1.76 -19.87
C HIS A 111 17.61 -2.01 -18.74
N ARG A 112 18.89 -1.73 -18.97
CA ARG A 112 19.96 -1.89 -17.94
C ARG A 112 19.67 -1.11 -16.65
N GLN A 113 19.06 0.08 -16.76
CA GLN A 113 18.77 0.92 -15.60
C GLN A 113 17.52 0.50 -14.82
N VAL A 114 16.57 -0.21 -15.45
CA VAL A 114 15.27 -0.53 -14.86
C VAL A 114 15.06 -2.00 -14.51
N VAL A 115 15.82 -2.92 -15.11
CA VAL A 115 15.61 -4.37 -15.02
C VAL A 115 15.54 -4.92 -13.59
N ASN A 116 16.28 -4.31 -12.66
CA ASN A 116 16.29 -4.69 -11.23
C ASN A 116 15.46 -3.75 -10.34
N LYS A 117 14.66 -2.84 -10.93
CA LYS A 117 13.91 -1.82 -10.19
C LYS A 117 12.41 -1.90 -10.44
N VAL A 118 11.97 -2.76 -11.35
CA VAL A 118 10.55 -3.00 -11.66
C VAL A 118 10.28 -4.50 -11.76
N ASP A 119 9.08 -4.90 -11.39
CA ASP A 119 8.66 -6.32 -11.42
C ASP A 119 8.25 -6.81 -12.81
N ASN A 120 8.34 -5.95 -13.83
CA ASN A 120 7.98 -6.31 -15.19
C ASN A 120 9.06 -7.18 -15.85
N SER A 121 8.64 -8.21 -16.57
CA SER A 121 9.52 -8.98 -17.45
C SER A 121 9.75 -8.24 -18.76
N PHE A 122 10.90 -8.51 -19.40
CA PHE A 122 11.32 -7.91 -20.66
C PHE A 122 11.56 -8.99 -21.69
N LYS A 123 11.02 -8.79 -22.90
CA LYS A 123 11.24 -9.68 -24.04
C LYS A 123 12.15 -8.99 -25.06
N PRO A 124 13.32 -9.55 -25.41
CA PRO A 124 14.17 -8.97 -26.43
C PRO A 124 13.47 -9.00 -27.81
N LEU A 125 13.49 -7.89 -28.51
CA LEU A 125 13.04 -7.74 -29.90
C LEU A 125 14.22 -7.82 -30.89
N GLY A 126 15.46 -7.91 -30.39
CA GLY A 126 16.68 -7.94 -31.19
C GLY A 126 17.23 -6.54 -31.48
N LYS A 127 18.04 -6.45 -32.53
CA LYS A 127 18.68 -5.21 -32.97
C LYS A 127 18.12 -4.75 -34.33
N PRO A 128 16.94 -4.11 -34.34
CA PRO A 128 16.31 -3.66 -35.58
C PRO A 128 17.14 -2.57 -36.24
N GLU A 129 17.07 -2.49 -37.58
CA GLU A 129 17.62 -1.39 -38.31
C GLU A 129 16.69 -0.17 -38.21
N LEU A 130 17.19 0.91 -37.62
CA LEU A 130 16.43 2.15 -37.47
C LEU A 130 16.80 3.11 -38.61
N LYS A 131 15.80 3.59 -39.35
CA LYS A 131 15.99 4.46 -40.50
C LYS A 131 16.80 5.72 -40.14
N ASN A 132 17.91 5.95 -40.82
CA ASN A 132 18.85 7.08 -40.63
C ASN A 132 19.57 7.08 -39.25
N ILE A 133 19.67 5.93 -38.56
CA ILE A 133 20.42 5.78 -37.33
C ILE A 133 21.47 4.68 -37.55
N HIS A 134 22.76 5.06 -37.52
CA HIS A 134 23.86 4.11 -37.78
C HIS A 134 24.14 3.19 -36.58
N GLN A 135 23.81 3.64 -35.39
CA GLN A 135 24.02 2.86 -34.18
C GLN A 135 22.94 1.79 -34.02
N ARG A 136 23.32 0.53 -33.76
CA ARG A 136 22.41 -0.58 -33.52
C ARG A 136 22.18 -0.74 -32.03
N PHE A 137 20.94 -0.62 -31.60
CA PHE A 137 20.49 -0.82 -30.23
C PHE A 137 19.76 -2.14 -30.12
N GLU A 138 19.96 -2.86 -29.02
CA GLU A 138 19.05 -3.93 -28.64
C GLU A 138 17.79 -3.30 -28.05
N VAL A 139 16.62 -3.75 -28.52
CA VAL A 139 15.32 -3.22 -28.11
C VAL A 139 14.56 -4.31 -27.33
N TYR A 140 13.87 -3.91 -26.31
CA TYR A 140 13.09 -4.80 -25.44
C TYR A 140 11.63 -4.35 -25.40
N GLN A 141 10.72 -5.32 -25.50
CA GLN A 141 9.31 -5.14 -25.19
C GLN A 141 9.10 -5.31 -23.70
N VAL A 142 8.45 -4.37 -23.05
CA VAL A 142 8.00 -4.51 -21.64
C VAL A 142 6.76 -5.40 -21.62
N ILE A 143 6.78 -6.49 -20.87
CA ILE A 143 5.63 -7.38 -20.73
C ILE A 143 4.66 -6.78 -19.72
N LEU A 144 3.46 -6.47 -20.20
CA LEU A 144 2.40 -5.89 -19.37
C LEU A 144 1.55 -7.03 -18.79
N PRO A 145 1.37 -7.11 -17.45
CA PRO A 145 0.70 -8.24 -16.79
C PRO A 145 -0.70 -8.55 -17.34
N TRP A 146 -1.44 -7.51 -17.76
CA TRP A 146 -2.80 -7.66 -18.32
C TRP A 146 -2.83 -8.09 -19.79
N GLN A 147 -1.72 -7.98 -20.54
CA GLN A 147 -1.62 -8.46 -21.94
C GLN A 147 -1.24 -9.93 -22.02
N ASP A 148 -0.48 -10.45 -21.06
CA ASP A 148 0.00 -11.84 -21.05
C ASP A 148 -1.16 -12.86 -20.96
N ARG A 149 -2.28 -12.49 -20.33
CA ARG A 149 -3.50 -13.31 -20.23
C ARG A 149 -4.19 -13.55 -21.57
N ARG A 150 -4.07 -12.66 -22.56
CA ARG A 150 -4.64 -12.85 -23.90
C ARG A 150 -3.84 -13.87 -24.72
N ARG A 151 -2.54 -13.98 -24.48
CA ARG A 151 -1.64 -14.94 -25.17
C ARG A 151 -1.79 -16.38 -24.71
N LYS A 152 -2.25 -16.64 -23.49
CA LYS A 152 -2.53 -18.01 -23.02
C LYS A 152 -3.67 -18.72 -23.77
N LYS A 153 -4.42 -18.01 -24.63
CA LYS A 153 -5.48 -18.56 -25.49
C LYS A 153 -5.08 -18.72 -26.95
N ASP A 154 -3.84 -18.42 -27.34
CA ASP A 154 -3.34 -18.65 -28.71
C ASP A 154 -2.75 -20.07 -28.81
N PRO A 155 -3.36 -20.96 -29.64
CA PRO A 155 -2.91 -22.36 -29.81
C PRO A 155 -1.51 -22.50 -30.41
N ASN A 156 -0.95 -21.42 -30.99
CA ASN A 156 0.37 -21.41 -31.66
C ASN A 156 1.49 -20.91 -30.73
N PHE A 157 1.24 -20.70 -29.44
CA PHE A 157 2.28 -20.27 -28.50
C PHE A 157 3.02 -21.48 -27.93
N PRO A 158 4.35 -21.63 -28.10
CA PRO A 158 5.10 -22.77 -27.59
C PRO A 158 5.09 -22.78 -26.06
N ALA A 159 4.57 -23.85 -25.49
CA ALA A 159 4.52 -24.07 -24.06
C ALA A 159 5.94 -24.11 -23.45
N GLU A 160 6.09 -23.58 -22.25
CA GLU A 160 7.31 -23.38 -21.45
C GLU A 160 8.07 -24.68 -21.07
N LYS A 161 7.82 -25.81 -21.78
CA LYS A 161 8.46 -27.10 -21.48
C LYS A 161 9.90 -27.27 -21.96
N ASP A 162 10.48 -26.29 -22.68
CA ASP A 162 11.77 -26.50 -23.35
C ASP A 162 12.99 -25.89 -22.64
N ARG A 163 12.83 -25.22 -21.50
CA ARG A 163 13.97 -24.70 -20.73
C ARG A 163 14.78 -25.76 -19.97
N ARG A 164 14.17 -26.91 -19.64
CA ARG A 164 14.85 -28.00 -18.93
C ARG A 164 15.61 -28.96 -19.84
N ARG A 165 15.43 -28.92 -21.16
CA ARG A 165 16.11 -29.81 -22.11
C ARG A 165 17.44 -29.27 -22.65
N ARG A 166 17.68 -27.97 -22.61
CA ARG A 166 18.95 -27.36 -23.10
C ARG A 166 20.12 -27.45 -22.13
N SER A 167 19.91 -27.77 -20.86
CA SER A 167 21.00 -27.99 -19.89
C SER A 167 21.62 -29.39 -19.92
N ARG A 168 21.04 -30.34 -20.67
CA ARG A 168 21.52 -31.75 -20.74
C ARG A 168 22.36 -32.10 -21.96
N MET A 169 22.60 -31.18 -22.90
CA MET A 169 23.38 -31.43 -24.11
C MET A 169 24.70 -30.65 -24.21
N ARG A 170 25.33 -30.31 -23.10
CA ARG A 170 26.74 -29.85 -23.09
C ARG A 170 27.55 -30.69 -22.15
N GLY A 171 28.03 -31.81 -22.66
CA GLY A 171 28.91 -32.69 -21.91
C GLY A 171 29.46 -33.81 -22.73
N LYS A 172 30.25 -33.54 -23.76
CA LYS A 172 31.22 -34.45 -24.30
C LYS A 172 32.36 -33.66 -24.93
N THR A 173 33.46 -33.54 -24.23
CA THR A 173 34.76 -33.19 -24.77
C THR A 173 35.71 -34.34 -24.55
N PRO A 174 36.69 -34.54 -25.44
CA PRO A 174 37.46 -35.78 -25.51
C PRO A 174 38.60 -35.83 -24.49
N LYS A 175 38.97 -37.07 -24.15
CA LYS A 175 40.09 -37.42 -23.30
C LYS A 175 41.43 -37.03 -23.96
N VAL A 176 42.32 -36.39 -23.23
CA VAL A 176 43.75 -36.37 -23.49
C VAL A 176 44.48 -36.82 -22.22
N ALA A 177 45.56 -37.58 -22.46
CA ALA A 177 46.22 -38.48 -21.55
C ALA A 177 47.13 -37.81 -20.49
N HIS A 178 47.33 -38.56 -19.45
CA HIS A 178 48.31 -38.56 -18.36
C HIS A 178 49.57 -37.74 -18.51
N GLN A 179 49.87 -36.99 -17.44
CA GLN A 179 51.23 -36.99 -16.85
C GLN A 179 51.12 -36.91 -15.32
N LYS A 180 51.86 -37.84 -14.67
CA LYS A 180 52.09 -37.95 -13.22
C LYS A 180 53.00 -36.81 -12.74
N GLN A 181 52.64 -36.13 -11.64
CA GLN A 181 53.65 -35.57 -10.75
C GLN A 181 53.17 -35.50 -9.29
N GLN A 182 53.88 -36.18 -8.50
CA GLN A 182 54.25 -36.14 -7.07
C GLN A 182 53.41 -35.32 -6.07
N SER A 183 53.12 -36.04 -4.99
CA SER A 183 52.57 -35.63 -3.72
C SER A 183 53.48 -34.64 -2.95
N THR A 184 52.90 -33.56 -2.43
CA THR A 184 53.41 -32.89 -1.25
C THR A 184 52.25 -32.63 -0.28
N ASN A 185 52.41 -33.14 0.93
CA ASN A 185 51.51 -33.02 2.07
C ASN A 185 51.25 -31.56 2.45
N ARG A 186 50.01 -31.12 2.42
CA ARG A 186 49.55 -29.93 3.12
C ARG A 186 48.11 -30.08 3.65
N PRO A 187 47.88 -30.79 4.76
CA PRO A 187 46.54 -30.90 5.35
C PRO A 187 46.08 -29.64 6.12
N PHE A 188 46.97 -28.65 6.40
CA PHE A 188 46.64 -27.49 7.23
C PHE A 188 45.99 -26.31 6.48
N ILE A 189 46.14 -26.21 5.16
CA ILE A 189 45.61 -25.08 4.38
C ILE A 189 44.09 -25.24 4.12
N TYR A 190 43.61 -26.47 3.98
CA TYR A 190 42.19 -26.74 3.73
C TYR A 190 41.29 -26.52 4.96
N GLY A 191 41.85 -26.70 6.18
CA GLY A 191 41.14 -26.41 7.43
C GLY A 191 40.89 -24.90 7.64
N ALA A 192 41.90 -24.07 7.32
CA ALA A 192 41.80 -22.61 7.42
C ALA A 192 40.86 -22.02 6.34
N LEU A 193 40.89 -22.56 5.11
CA LEU A 193 39.99 -22.18 4.03
C LEU A 193 38.53 -22.61 4.34
N GLY A 194 38.34 -23.82 4.91
CA GLY A 194 37.01 -24.27 5.35
C GLY A 194 36.43 -23.39 6.47
N ALA A 195 37.24 -23.00 7.45
CA ALA A 195 36.82 -22.10 8.52
C ALA A 195 36.52 -20.68 8.00
N LEU A 196 37.26 -20.17 7.02
CA LEU A 196 37.02 -18.89 6.36
C LEU A 196 35.71 -18.92 5.52
N VAL A 197 35.45 -20.03 4.82
CA VAL A 197 34.21 -20.21 4.07
C VAL A 197 32.99 -20.32 4.99
N ILE A 198 33.15 -21.03 6.14
CA ILE A 198 32.09 -21.12 7.15
C ILE A 198 31.85 -19.75 7.81
N MET A 199 32.92 -19.02 8.17
CA MET A 199 32.78 -17.65 8.69
C MET A 199 32.17 -16.69 7.66
N ALA A 200 32.58 -16.77 6.40
CA ALA A 200 31.99 -16.00 5.33
C ALA A 200 30.50 -16.39 5.10
N ALA A 201 30.18 -17.68 5.15
CA ALA A 201 28.80 -18.16 5.05
C ALA A 201 27.94 -17.72 6.25
N VAL A 202 28.47 -17.75 7.48
CA VAL A 202 27.80 -17.23 8.68
C VAL A 202 27.69 -15.71 8.64
N PHE A 203 28.70 -15.01 8.13
CA PHE A 203 28.68 -13.56 7.94
C PHE A 203 27.67 -13.16 6.85
N LEU A 204 27.65 -13.90 5.72
CA LEU A 204 26.66 -13.71 4.65
C LEU A 204 25.25 -14.12 5.09
N TYR A 205 25.12 -15.17 5.92
CA TYR A 205 23.86 -15.57 6.51
C TYR A 205 23.35 -14.52 7.50
N LYS A 206 24.21 -14.00 8.39
CA LYS A 206 23.86 -12.87 9.27
C LYS A 206 23.54 -11.59 8.49
N ASN A 207 24.31 -11.25 7.46
CA ASN A 207 24.01 -10.10 6.59
C ASN A 207 22.73 -10.31 5.76
N ASN A 208 22.45 -11.53 5.29
CA ASN A 208 21.17 -11.83 4.63
C ASN A 208 20.00 -11.83 5.61
N MET A 209 20.17 -12.30 6.84
CA MET A 209 19.15 -12.15 7.87
C MET A 209 18.91 -10.69 8.25
N SER A 210 19.98 -9.88 8.36
CA SER A 210 19.82 -8.42 8.55
C SER A 210 19.25 -7.70 7.32
N SER A 211 19.42 -8.23 6.11
CA SER A 211 18.79 -7.69 4.89
C SER A 211 17.35 -8.15 4.72
N LEU A 212 16.97 -9.32 5.23
CA LEU A 212 15.57 -9.77 5.34
C LEU A 212 14.81 -8.89 6.36
N ASN A 213 15.45 -8.51 7.47
CA ASN A 213 14.88 -7.55 8.42
C ASN A 213 14.84 -6.11 7.87
N ARG A 214 15.78 -5.71 7.00
CA ARG A 214 15.68 -4.42 6.25
C ARG A 214 14.53 -4.39 5.23
N GLY A 215 13.94 -5.54 4.87
CA GLY A 215 12.76 -5.64 4.01
C GLY A 215 11.43 -5.29 4.70
N LEU A 216 11.40 -5.21 6.04
CA LEU A 216 10.19 -4.85 6.79
C LEU A 216 9.98 -3.34 6.91
N GLY A 217 10.95 -2.50 6.50
CA GLY A 217 10.87 -1.05 6.68
C GLY A 217 10.69 -0.65 8.15
N ARG A 218 10.58 0.65 8.40
CA ARG A 218 10.24 1.17 9.74
C ARG A 218 8.80 0.78 10.06
N SER A 219 8.59 0.07 11.17
CA SER A 219 7.24 -0.42 11.53
C SER A 219 7.01 -0.37 13.03
N ILE A 220 5.83 0.10 13.41
CA ILE A 220 5.46 0.32 14.80
C ILE A 220 4.05 -0.20 15.08
N ALA A 221 3.85 -0.75 16.27
CA ALA A 221 2.54 -0.95 16.86
C ALA A 221 2.43 -0.12 18.14
N VAL A 222 1.37 0.66 18.25
CA VAL A 222 1.03 1.42 19.45
C VAL A 222 0.04 0.59 20.24
N LEU A 223 0.46 0.05 21.38
CA LEU A 223 -0.45 -0.73 22.24
C LEU A 223 -1.50 0.17 22.90
N PRO A 224 -2.69 -0.37 23.21
CA PRO A 224 -3.66 0.38 24.00
C PRO A 224 -3.03 0.87 25.30
N PHE A 225 -3.02 2.16 25.53
CA PHE A 225 -2.47 2.75 26.75
C PHE A 225 -3.31 2.31 27.95
N GLU A 226 -2.64 1.85 29.00
CA GLU A 226 -3.31 1.43 30.22
C GLU A 226 -4.02 2.59 30.89
N ASN A 227 -5.29 2.40 31.23
CA ASN A 227 -6.05 3.38 31.99
C ASN A 227 -5.78 3.23 33.48
N MET A 228 -4.99 4.16 34.04
CA MET A 228 -4.68 4.24 35.46
C MET A 228 -5.63 5.18 36.24
N THR A 229 -6.73 5.58 35.61
CA THR A 229 -7.73 6.48 36.21
C THR A 229 -8.74 5.66 37.02
N GLU A 230 -9.00 6.06 38.26
CA GLU A 230 -9.89 5.32 39.17
C GLU A 230 -11.39 5.46 38.84
N GLN A 231 -11.75 6.36 37.90
CA GLN A 231 -13.15 6.62 37.53
C GLN A 231 -13.68 5.54 36.56
N PRO A 232 -14.78 4.86 36.88
CA PRO A 232 -15.40 3.92 35.95
C PRO A 232 -15.82 4.59 34.64
N GLY A 233 -15.57 3.93 33.50
CA GLY A 233 -15.97 4.44 32.18
C GLY A 233 -15.04 5.52 31.62
N SER A 234 -13.82 5.67 32.14
CA SER A 234 -12.81 6.62 31.65
C SER A 234 -11.92 6.05 30.52
N ASP A 235 -12.15 4.82 30.08
CA ASP A 235 -11.36 4.14 29.05
C ASP A 235 -11.35 4.87 27.71
N TYR A 236 -12.46 5.55 27.35
CA TYR A 236 -12.53 6.36 26.12
C TYR A 236 -11.38 7.37 26.00
N PHE A 237 -10.85 7.85 27.10
CA PHE A 237 -9.79 8.86 27.10
C PHE A 237 -8.42 8.24 26.77
N SER A 238 -8.04 7.13 27.42
CA SER A 238 -6.78 6.42 27.12
C SER A 238 -6.81 5.79 25.71
N ASP A 239 -7.96 5.21 25.32
CA ASP A 239 -8.19 4.67 23.99
C ASP A 239 -8.13 5.79 22.93
N GLY A 240 -8.66 6.97 23.22
CA GLY A 240 -8.61 8.14 22.35
C GLY A 240 -7.18 8.65 22.13
N ILE A 241 -6.39 8.82 23.21
CA ILE A 241 -4.98 9.20 23.11
C ILE A 241 -4.20 8.17 22.27
N THR A 242 -4.42 6.87 22.50
CA THR A 242 -3.80 5.81 21.72
C THR A 242 -4.13 5.95 20.22
N GLU A 243 -5.38 6.20 19.89
CA GLU A 243 -5.83 6.36 18.51
C GLU A 243 -5.27 7.62 17.84
N ASP A 244 -5.20 8.73 18.56
CA ASP A 244 -4.65 9.98 18.02
C ASP A 244 -3.14 9.84 17.74
N ILE A 245 -2.40 9.12 18.58
CA ILE A 245 -0.99 8.79 18.32
C ILE A 245 -0.87 7.88 17.09
N ILE A 246 -1.70 6.84 16.97
CA ILE A 246 -1.74 5.98 15.77
C ILE A 246 -2.04 6.82 14.53
N SER A 247 -3.01 7.73 14.62
CA SER A 247 -3.40 8.63 13.55
C SER A 247 -2.24 9.50 13.10
N ALA A 248 -1.61 10.21 14.03
CA ALA A 248 -0.47 11.10 13.78
C ALA A 248 0.72 10.34 13.14
N LEU A 249 1.05 9.16 13.66
CA LEU A 249 2.13 8.33 13.10
C LEU A 249 1.79 7.79 11.70
N SER A 250 0.50 7.59 11.40
CA SER A 250 0.05 7.09 10.08
C SER A 250 0.19 8.12 8.96
N ASP A 251 0.40 9.39 9.29
CA ASP A 251 0.67 10.47 8.35
C ASP A 251 2.14 10.47 7.90
N ILE A 252 3.02 9.75 8.62
CA ILE A 252 4.46 9.72 8.35
C ILE A 252 4.77 8.77 7.19
N ASN A 253 5.28 9.32 6.09
CA ASN A 253 5.67 8.54 4.94
C ASN A 253 6.79 7.54 5.26
N GLY A 254 6.63 6.29 4.79
CA GLY A 254 7.62 5.23 5.00
C GLY A 254 7.58 4.59 6.39
N LEU A 255 6.68 5.00 7.28
CA LEU A 255 6.41 4.35 8.56
C LEU A 255 5.17 3.45 8.45
N ARG A 256 5.33 2.16 8.68
CA ARG A 256 4.20 1.22 8.73
C ARG A 256 3.64 1.18 10.14
N VAL A 257 2.48 1.77 10.34
CA VAL A 257 1.76 1.80 11.62
C VAL A 257 0.66 0.76 11.62
N ILE A 258 0.60 -0.08 12.66
CA ILE A 258 -0.46 -1.09 12.80
C ILE A 258 -1.76 -0.41 13.23
N ALA A 259 -2.84 -0.76 12.52
CA ALA A 259 -4.15 -0.19 12.77
C ALA A 259 -4.70 -0.53 14.16
N ARG A 260 -5.46 0.41 14.73
CA ARG A 260 -6.13 0.29 16.03
C ARG A 260 -6.89 -1.02 16.21
N THR A 261 -7.64 -1.46 15.20
CA THR A 261 -8.46 -2.67 15.24
C THR A 261 -7.65 -3.95 15.43
N SER A 262 -6.41 -4.01 14.92
CA SER A 262 -5.49 -5.14 15.18
C SER A 262 -4.88 -5.09 16.57
N ILE A 263 -4.78 -3.91 17.17
CA ILE A 263 -4.10 -3.72 18.46
C ILE A 263 -5.06 -3.85 19.64
N LEU A 264 -6.32 -3.48 19.48
CA LEU A 264 -7.32 -3.52 20.57
C LEU A 264 -7.49 -4.89 21.23
N GLN A 265 -7.29 -5.97 20.50
CA GLN A 265 -7.37 -7.33 21.06
C GLN A 265 -6.31 -7.62 22.12
N TYR A 266 -5.27 -6.79 22.21
CA TYR A 266 -4.21 -6.92 23.20
C TYR A 266 -4.47 -6.10 24.47
N LYS A 267 -5.59 -5.38 24.55
CA LYS A 267 -5.99 -4.66 25.78
C LYS A 267 -6.21 -5.65 26.90
N GLY A 268 -5.44 -5.51 28.00
CA GLY A 268 -5.52 -6.42 29.15
C GLY A 268 -4.99 -7.85 28.89
N THR A 269 -4.21 -8.06 27.83
CA THR A 269 -3.59 -9.37 27.55
C THR A 269 -2.42 -9.66 28.47
N ASN A 270 -2.13 -10.95 28.69
CA ASN A 270 -0.93 -11.40 29.39
C ASN A 270 0.27 -11.65 28.45
N LYS A 271 0.12 -11.35 27.15
CA LYS A 271 1.21 -11.52 26.18
C LYS A 271 2.28 -10.47 26.39
N THR A 272 3.53 -10.87 26.20
CA THR A 272 4.67 -9.95 26.23
C THR A 272 4.68 -9.06 24.97
N VAL A 273 5.34 -7.91 25.05
CA VAL A 273 5.50 -6.99 23.91
C VAL A 273 6.18 -7.68 22.73
N VAL A 274 7.13 -8.58 22.99
CA VAL A 274 7.83 -9.37 21.98
C VAL A 274 6.90 -10.33 21.24
N GLU A 275 5.98 -11.00 21.97
CA GLU A 275 4.97 -11.88 21.36
C GLU A 275 4.01 -11.09 20.49
N ILE A 276 3.51 -9.95 20.98
CA ILE A 276 2.61 -9.07 20.24
C ILE A 276 3.30 -8.58 18.96
N ALA A 277 4.54 -8.07 19.07
CA ALA A 277 5.30 -7.58 17.92
C ALA A 277 5.48 -8.63 16.82
N LYS A 278 5.76 -9.88 17.21
CA LYS A 278 5.85 -11.01 16.25
C LYS A 278 4.51 -11.31 15.58
N GLU A 279 3.41 -11.27 16.33
CA GLU A 279 2.08 -11.53 15.77
C GLU A 279 1.65 -10.47 14.76
N VAL A 280 1.91 -9.19 15.03
CA VAL A 280 1.59 -8.09 14.12
C VAL A 280 2.72 -7.74 13.16
N ASN A 281 3.87 -8.43 13.31
CA ASN A 281 5.05 -8.33 12.45
C ASN A 281 5.60 -6.91 12.39
N VAL A 282 6.00 -6.34 13.54
CA VAL A 282 6.64 -5.02 13.66
C VAL A 282 8.00 -5.12 14.33
N ASN A 283 8.83 -4.09 14.11
CA ASN A 283 10.17 -3.97 14.71
C ASN A 283 10.14 -3.19 16.02
N THR A 284 9.16 -2.30 16.20
CA THR A 284 9.06 -1.47 17.41
C THR A 284 7.65 -1.48 17.97
N ILE A 285 7.58 -1.34 19.29
CA ILE A 285 6.33 -1.17 20.02
C ILE A 285 6.40 0.12 20.84
N LEU A 286 5.31 0.89 20.78
CA LEU A 286 5.00 1.94 21.73
C LEU A 286 4.00 1.40 22.74
N GLU A 287 4.32 1.46 24.02
CA GLU A 287 3.40 1.20 25.11
C GLU A 287 3.36 2.36 26.09
N GLY A 288 2.33 2.40 26.92
CA GLY A 288 2.20 3.48 27.88
C GLY A 288 0.98 3.36 28.78
N SER A 289 0.83 4.39 29.63
CA SER A 289 -0.32 4.52 30.51
C SER A 289 -0.81 5.96 30.59
N VAL A 290 -2.09 6.11 30.86
CA VAL A 290 -2.75 7.41 31.06
C VAL A 290 -3.44 7.43 32.41
N ARG A 291 -3.17 8.45 33.20
CA ARG A 291 -3.86 8.69 34.47
C ARG A 291 -4.41 10.11 34.47
N ARG A 292 -5.72 10.22 34.65
CA ARG A 292 -6.40 11.53 34.79
C ARG A 292 -6.92 11.71 36.22
N ILE A 293 -6.66 12.86 36.80
CA ILE A 293 -7.23 13.31 38.08
C ILE A 293 -7.71 14.73 37.85
N ASP A 294 -9.01 14.91 37.81
CA ASP A 294 -9.65 16.22 37.50
C ASP A 294 -9.14 16.79 36.17
N ASN A 295 -8.48 17.93 36.18
CA ASN A 295 -7.89 18.62 35.02
C ASN A 295 -6.41 18.27 34.80
N ASN A 296 -5.83 17.32 35.56
CA ASN A 296 -4.43 16.94 35.40
C ASN A 296 -4.36 15.57 34.73
N VAL A 297 -3.48 15.47 33.77
CA VAL A 297 -3.23 14.25 32.99
C VAL A 297 -1.76 13.89 33.10
N ARG A 298 -1.49 12.66 33.51
CA ARG A 298 -0.16 12.05 33.40
C ARG A 298 -0.18 11.01 32.28
N VAL A 299 0.72 11.17 31.31
CA VAL A 299 0.94 10.19 30.26
C VAL A 299 2.37 9.66 30.38
N VAL A 300 2.53 8.36 30.47
CA VAL A 300 3.83 7.68 30.39
C VAL A 300 3.86 6.95 29.07
N ALA A 301 4.92 7.11 28.29
CA ALA A 301 5.07 6.44 27.02
C ALA A 301 6.52 5.99 26.83
N GLN A 302 6.71 4.79 26.26
CA GLN A 302 8.01 4.23 25.95
C GLN A 302 8.00 3.47 24.63
N LEU A 303 9.05 3.68 23.83
CA LEU A 303 9.28 3.03 22.53
C LEU A 303 10.36 1.97 22.70
N ILE A 304 10.05 0.74 22.33
CA ILE A 304 10.91 -0.43 22.53
C ILE A 304 11.27 -1.02 21.17
N ASP A 305 12.56 -1.26 20.93
CA ASP A 305 13.06 -2.07 19.84
C ASP A 305 12.93 -3.56 20.20
N ILE A 306 12.29 -4.34 19.32
CA ILE A 306 11.95 -5.75 19.60
C ILE A 306 13.14 -6.69 19.37
N GLU A 307 14.11 -6.29 18.56
CA GLU A 307 15.29 -7.13 18.28
C GLU A 307 16.30 -7.06 19.42
N THR A 308 16.50 -5.86 19.99
CA THR A 308 17.51 -5.60 21.04
C THR A 308 16.92 -5.57 22.44
N ASP A 309 15.61 -5.43 22.57
CA ASP A 309 14.87 -5.16 23.83
C ASP A 309 15.30 -3.83 24.48
N ASP A 310 15.86 -2.90 23.69
CA ASP A 310 16.29 -1.60 24.15
C ASP A 310 15.14 -0.59 24.12
N HIS A 311 15.12 0.27 25.12
CA HIS A 311 14.23 1.44 25.11
C HIS A 311 14.84 2.53 24.23
N LEU A 312 14.33 2.68 23.00
CA LEU A 312 14.74 3.73 22.08
C LEU A 312 14.39 5.13 22.60
N TRP A 313 13.28 5.22 23.30
CA TRP A 313 12.80 6.46 23.89
C TRP A 313 11.80 6.16 25.02
N ALA A 314 11.80 6.97 26.07
CA ALA A 314 10.81 6.94 27.13
C ALA A 314 10.64 8.35 27.71
N ASN A 315 9.40 8.74 28.01
CA ASN A 315 9.11 10.01 28.64
C ASN A 315 7.84 9.97 29.49
N THR A 316 7.75 10.91 30.45
CA THR A 316 6.58 11.11 31.29
C THR A 316 6.13 12.55 31.16
N TYR A 317 4.86 12.75 30.85
CA TYR A 317 4.21 14.05 30.70
C TYR A 317 3.24 14.29 31.84
N ASP A 318 3.46 15.32 32.59
CA ASP A 318 2.51 15.86 33.60
C ASP A 318 1.97 17.18 33.05
N ARG A 319 0.73 17.21 32.62
CA ARG A 319 0.11 18.37 31.95
C ARG A 319 -1.33 18.55 32.40
N LYS A 320 -1.88 19.74 32.10
CA LYS A 320 -3.33 19.95 32.17
C LYS A 320 -4.03 19.32 30.99
N LEU A 321 -5.31 19.02 31.13
CA LEU A 321 -6.12 18.48 30.02
C LEU A 321 -6.12 19.40 28.79
N ASP A 322 -6.08 20.70 28.99
CA ASP A 322 -6.05 21.68 27.91
C ASP A 322 -4.76 21.58 27.06
N ASP A 323 -3.67 21.07 27.65
CA ASP A 323 -2.37 20.90 27.00
C ASP A 323 -2.20 19.48 26.39
N ILE A 324 -3.26 18.66 26.34
CA ILE A 324 -3.16 17.24 25.92
C ILE A 324 -2.70 17.09 24.47
N PHE A 325 -3.05 18.04 23.61
CA PHE A 325 -2.65 18.03 22.20
C PHE A 325 -1.15 18.23 22.02
N GLU A 326 -0.52 19.05 22.89
CA GLU A 326 0.94 19.21 22.91
C GLU A 326 1.63 17.88 23.26
N VAL A 327 1.05 17.11 24.20
CA VAL A 327 1.57 15.78 24.57
C VAL A 327 1.50 14.80 23.40
N GLN A 328 0.38 14.76 22.70
CA GLN A 328 0.20 13.87 21.53
C GLN A 328 1.21 14.22 20.43
N SER A 329 1.34 15.50 20.11
CA SER A 329 2.29 16.02 19.12
C SER A 329 3.74 15.70 19.51
N ASP A 330 4.10 15.92 20.76
CA ASP A 330 5.45 15.67 21.25
C ASP A 330 5.81 14.17 21.21
N ILE A 331 4.88 13.30 21.59
CA ILE A 331 5.05 11.84 21.47
C ILE A 331 5.28 11.45 20.00
N ALA A 332 4.43 11.92 19.07
CA ALA A 332 4.54 11.57 17.66
C ALA A 332 5.87 12.05 17.05
N LEU A 333 6.30 13.27 17.35
CA LEU A 333 7.56 13.83 16.87
C LEU A 333 8.77 13.08 17.45
N ASN A 334 8.76 12.74 18.73
CA ASN A 334 9.86 12.01 19.37
C ASN A 334 9.97 10.58 18.82
N ILE A 335 8.84 9.90 18.55
CA ILE A 335 8.83 8.59 17.90
C ILE A 335 9.38 8.70 16.49
N ALA A 336 8.93 9.67 15.70
CA ALA A 336 9.43 9.90 14.35
C ALA A 336 10.95 10.11 14.33
N ASN A 337 11.47 10.90 15.25
CA ASN A 337 12.91 11.14 15.42
C ASN A 337 13.66 9.88 15.86
N ALA A 338 13.13 9.13 16.84
CA ALA A 338 13.75 7.89 17.32
C ALA A 338 13.80 6.81 16.24
N LEU A 339 12.84 6.80 15.31
CA LEU A 339 12.78 5.91 14.17
C LEU A 339 13.48 6.49 12.92
N GLU A 340 14.17 7.62 13.03
CA GLU A 340 14.85 8.31 11.92
C GLU A 340 13.91 8.55 10.71
N ALA A 341 12.63 8.80 10.94
CA ALA A 341 11.69 9.06 9.86
C ALA A 341 11.93 10.46 9.27
N GLU A 342 11.81 10.57 7.95
CA GLU A 342 11.92 11.87 7.29
C GLU A 342 10.63 12.65 7.49
N LEU A 343 10.72 13.79 8.18
CA LEU A 343 9.60 14.73 8.40
C LEU A 343 9.78 15.94 7.48
N SER A 344 8.78 16.25 6.67
CA SER A 344 8.74 17.54 5.98
C SER A 344 8.37 18.66 6.95
N THR A 345 8.67 19.92 6.59
CA THR A 345 8.28 21.08 7.38
C THR A 345 6.75 21.16 7.51
N GLU A 346 6.04 20.83 6.43
CA GLU A 346 4.58 20.82 6.38
C GLU A 346 4.00 19.78 7.32
N LEU A 347 4.52 18.55 7.28
CA LEU A 347 4.08 17.47 8.16
C LEU A 347 4.38 17.77 9.63
N THR A 348 5.55 18.37 9.92
CA THR A 348 5.88 18.80 11.29
C THR A 348 4.89 19.85 11.80
N ALA A 349 4.50 20.83 10.97
CA ALA A 349 3.51 21.84 11.31
C ALA A 349 2.12 21.19 11.53
N GLU A 350 1.75 20.21 10.71
CA GLU A 350 0.49 19.47 10.85
C GLU A 350 0.45 18.66 12.14
N LEU A 351 1.49 17.90 12.45
CA LEU A 351 1.60 17.11 13.69
C LEU A 351 1.57 17.99 14.96
N THR A 352 1.96 19.27 14.85
CA THR A 352 1.92 20.22 15.96
C THR A 352 0.64 21.06 16.01
N SER A 353 -0.24 20.95 15.00
CA SER A 353 -1.52 21.66 14.99
C SER A 353 -2.58 20.87 15.76
N SER A 354 -3.28 21.51 16.68
CA SER A 354 -4.44 20.91 17.33
C SER A 354 -5.70 21.11 16.50
N SER A 355 -6.53 20.07 16.41
CA SER A 355 -7.81 20.11 15.68
C SER A 355 -8.90 20.91 16.40
N THR A 356 -8.75 21.17 17.69
CA THR A 356 -9.57 22.04 18.54
C THR A 356 -8.73 22.58 19.69
N GLN A 357 -9.10 23.74 20.24
CA GLN A 357 -8.51 24.30 21.46
C GLN A 357 -9.40 24.07 22.70
N ASN A 358 -10.56 23.39 22.50
CA ASN A 358 -11.53 23.16 23.56
C ASN A 358 -11.45 21.72 24.05
N SER A 359 -10.86 21.51 25.23
CA SER A 359 -10.69 20.20 25.84
C SER A 359 -12.01 19.45 26.08
N GLN A 360 -13.10 20.18 26.39
CA GLN A 360 -14.42 19.58 26.59
C GLN A 360 -15.04 19.15 25.25
N ALA A 361 -14.82 19.92 24.16
CA ALA A 361 -15.23 19.52 22.82
C ALA A 361 -14.47 18.25 22.39
N TYR A 362 -13.18 18.19 22.66
CA TYR A 362 -12.37 16.99 22.42
C TYR A 362 -12.87 15.78 23.20
N GLU A 363 -13.19 15.96 24.49
CA GLU A 363 -13.74 14.88 25.30
C GLU A 363 -15.06 14.32 24.74
N ASN A 364 -15.97 15.19 24.29
CA ASN A 364 -17.20 14.76 23.63
C ASN A 364 -16.92 14.07 22.30
N TYR A 365 -15.97 14.56 21.52
CA TYR A 365 -15.53 13.90 20.29
C TYR A 365 -15.05 12.47 20.54
N LEU A 366 -14.22 12.23 21.57
CA LEU A 366 -13.74 10.90 21.94
C LEU A 366 -14.87 9.98 22.38
N LYS A 367 -15.81 10.47 23.20
CA LYS A 367 -17.01 9.70 23.59
C LYS A 367 -17.85 9.32 22.36
N GLY A 368 -17.97 10.24 21.42
CA GLY A 368 -18.65 9.97 20.14
C GLY A 368 -17.97 8.87 19.35
N LYS A 369 -16.64 8.90 19.25
CA LYS A 369 -15.87 7.82 18.58
C LYS A 369 -16.02 6.48 19.26
N GLU A 370 -15.95 6.42 20.59
CA GLU A 370 -16.18 5.20 21.35
C GLU A 370 -17.54 4.59 20.99
N GLN A 371 -18.60 5.39 21.00
CA GLN A 371 -19.96 4.93 20.65
C GLN A 371 -20.07 4.49 19.18
N TYR A 372 -19.42 5.17 18.25
CA TYR A 372 -19.37 4.78 16.83
C TYR A 372 -18.80 3.36 16.65
N PHE A 373 -17.75 3.02 17.38
CA PHE A 373 -17.08 1.71 17.28
C PHE A 373 -17.85 0.55 17.93
N THR A 374 -19.01 0.80 18.51
CA THR A 374 -19.93 -0.29 18.89
C THR A 374 -20.60 -0.94 17.68
N TYR A 375 -20.53 -0.32 16.51
CA TYR A 375 -21.09 -0.77 15.23
C TYR A 375 -22.57 -1.14 15.30
N THR A 376 -23.34 -0.45 16.14
CA THR A 376 -24.79 -0.63 16.32
C THR A 376 -25.55 0.65 15.96
N GLU A 377 -26.80 0.52 15.55
CA GLU A 377 -27.66 1.70 15.29
C GLU A 377 -27.74 2.61 16.52
N LYS A 378 -27.87 2.02 17.72
CA LYS A 378 -27.88 2.77 18.98
C LYS A 378 -26.56 3.53 19.18
N GLY A 379 -25.44 2.87 18.93
CA GLY A 379 -24.11 3.49 19.03
C GLY A 379 -23.93 4.64 18.07
N TYR A 380 -24.39 4.51 16.81
CA TYR A 380 -24.33 5.62 15.85
C TYR A 380 -25.16 6.82 16.28
N ARG A 381 -26.35 6.60 16.87
CA ARG A 381 -27.20 7.67 17.41
C ARG A 381 -26.57 8.38 18.60
N GLU A 382 -25.96 7.63 19.52
CA GLU A 382 -25.22 8.24 20.65
C GLU A 382 -23.95 8.95 20.16
N ALA A 383 -23.22 8.41 19.16
CA ALA A 383 -22.10 9.08 18.54
C ALA A 383 -22.51 10.45 17.99
N ILE A 384 -23.61 10.53 17.24
CA ILE A 384 -24.15 11.79 16.70
C ILE A 384 -24.45 12.78 17.82
N LYS A 385 -25.03 12.33 18.93
CA LYS A 385 -25.32 13.20 20.07
C LYS A 385 -24.04 13.81 20.66
N TYR A 386 -23.00 12.99 20.91
CA TYR A 386 -21.74 13.47 21.44
C TYR A 386 -21.00 14.39 20.46
N GLN A 387 -21.00 14.07 19.15
CA GLN A 387 -20.41 14.94 18.14
C GLN A 387 -21.10 16.30 18.06
N ASN A 388 -22.44 16.36 18.18
CA ASN A 388 -23.16 17.62 18.26
C ASN A 388 -22.80 18.42 19.52
N GLN A 389 -22.64 17.76 20.68
CA GLN A 389 -22.17 18.41 21.90
C GLN A 389 -20.75 18.97 21.75
N ALA A 390 -19.87 18.27 21.01
CA ALA A 390 -18.56 18.81 20.68
C ALA A 390 -18.65 20.06 19.80
N LEU A 391 -19.55 20.08 18.82
CA LEU A 391 -19.78 21.21 17.92
C LEU A 391 -20.51 22.39 18.57
N ASP A 392 -21.32 22.16 19.59
CA ASP A 392 -21.91 23.22 20.42
C ASP A 392 -20.82 23.98 21.19
N LEU A 393 -19.73 23.30 21.56
CA LEU A 393 -18.58 23.87 22.28
C LEU A 393 -17.51 24.47 21.34
N ASP A 394 -17.30 23.84 20.18
CA ASP A 394 -16.41 24.33 19.12
C ASP A 394 -17.07 24.15 17.73
N PRO A 395 -17.75 25.18 17.22
CA PRO A 395 -18.39 25.14 15.90
C PRO A 395 -17.42 25.00 14.70
N ASN A 396 -16.10 25.10 14.94
CA ASN A 396 -15.08 24.96 13.92
C ASN A 396 -14.32 23.63 14.01
N TYR A 397 -14.80 22.68 14.83
CA TYR A 397 -14.17 21.38 14.99
C TYR A 397 -14.42 20.48 13.77
N ALA A 398 -13.54 20.55 12.75
CA ALA A 398 -13.69 19.85 11.48
C ALA A 398 -13.79 18.32 11.64
N LEU A 399 -12.99 17.71 12.55
CA LEU A 399 -13.04 16.26 12.81
C LEU A 399 -14.41 15.82 13.34
N ALA A 400 -15.04 16.60 14.21
CA ALA A 400 -16.38 16.27 14.72
C ALA A 400 -17.44 16.27 13.60
N TYR A 401 -17.34 17.19 12.65
CA TYR A 401 -18.19 17.16 11.46
C TYR A 401 -17.93 15.95 10.56
N ALA A 402 -16.66 15.53 10.40
CA ALA A 402 -16.32 14.33 9.63
C ALA A 402 -16.89 13.08 10.27
N GLU A 403 -16.82 12.95 11.60
CA GLU A 403 -17.39 11.82 12.35
C GLU A 403 -18.93 11.83 12.33
N LEU A 404 -19.56 13.02 12.35
CA LEU A 404 -21.01 13.11 12.08
C LEU A 404 -21.35 12.53 10.69
N GLY A 405 -20.57 12.88 9.67
CA GLY A 405 -20.73 12.34 8.33
C GLY A 405 -20.63 10.81 8.32
N ASN A 406 -19.63 10.24 9.01
CA ASN A 406 -19.47 8.79 9.16
C ASN A 406 -20.68 8.14 9.87
N ALA A 407 -21.12 8.69 11.00
CA ALA A 407 -22.23 8.13 11.76
C ALA A 407 -23.55 8.18 10.98
N TYR A 408 -23.82 9.27 10.29
CA TYR A 408 -25.00 9.38 9.41
C TYR A 408 -24.90 8.46 8.18
N ALA A 409 -23.71 8.23 7.64
CA ALA A 409 -23.52 7.25 6.57
C ALA A 409 -23.92 5.84 7.02
N GLN A 410 -23.53 5.44 8.23
CA GLN A 410 -23.89 4.14 8.78
C GLN A 410 -25.39 4.03 9.06
N LEU A 411 -26.00 5.07 9.61
CA LEU A 411 -27.47 5.10 9.80
C LEU A 411 -28.20 5.00 8.45
N TYR A 412 -27.78 5.76 7.43
CA TYR A 412 -28.33 5.63 6.09
C TYR A 412 -28.17 4.21 5.54
N ASN A 413 -27.01 3.60 5.73
CA ASN A 413 -26.78 2.22 5.27
C ASN A 413 -27.72 1.22 5.96
N THR A 414 -27.98 1.40 7.24
CA THR A 414 -28.80 0.49 8.06
C THR A 414 -30.30 0.71 7.81
N THR A 415 -30.75 1.96 7.84
CA THR A 415 -32.19 2.31 7.82
C THR A 415 -32.74 2.65 6.43
N LYS A 416 -31.84 3.04 5.49
CA LYS A 416 -32.16 3.59 4.16
C LYS A 416 -32.95 4.90 4.20
N GLU A 417 -33.02 5.58 5.33
CA GLU A 417 -33.66 6.90 5.45
C GLU A 417 -32.84 7.98 4.73
N VAL A 418 -33.42 8.61 3.71
CA VAL A 418 -32.76 9.60 2.85
C VAL A 418 -32.27 10.82 3.63
N THR A 419 -32.97 11.21 4.68
CA THR A 419 -32.60 12.31 5.58
C THR A 419 -31.18 12.15 6.17
N PHE A 420 -30.79 10.95 6.57
CA PHE A 420 -29.46 10.69 7.11
C PHE A 420 -28.37 10.89 6.06
N LYS A 421 -28.63 10.47 4.82
CA LYS A 421 -27.72 10.72 3.70
C LYS A 421 -27.50 12.23 3.51
N ASP A 422 -28.56 13.02 3.47
CA ASP A 422 -28.48 14.44 3.18
C ASP A 422 -27.78 15.21 4.31
N ILE A 423 -28.05 14.84 5.58
CA ILE A 423 -27.35 15.40 6.74
C ILE A 423 -25.87 14.98 6.73
N GLY A 424 -25.59 13.72 6.41
CA GLY A 424 -24.23 13.22 6.30
C GLY A 424 -23.38 14.01 5.31
N PHE A 425 -23.89 14.23 4.08
CA PHE A 425 -23.18 15.06 3.09
C PHE A 425 -22.97 16.50 3.56
N LYS A 426 -24.00 17.14 4.15
CA LYS A 426 -23.85 18.50 4.71
C LYS A 426 -22.79 18.58 5.79
N SER A 427 -22.70 17.57 6.65
CA SER A 427 -21.68 17.51 7.70
C SER A 427 -20.28 17.43 7.10
N VAL A 428 -20.09 16.56 6.12
CA VAL A 428 -18.81 16.41 5.43
C VAL A 428 -18.43 17.68 4.66
N GLU A 429 -19.36 18.30 3.96
CA GLU A 429 -19.12 19.57 3.25
C GLU A 429 -18.70 20.67 4.25
N LYS A 430 -19.31 20.70 5.44
CA LYS A 430 -18.91 21.63 6.49
C LYS A 430 -17.50 21.32 7.00
N ALA A 431 -17.15 20.04 7.23
CA ALA A 431 -15.79 19.64 7.60
C ALA A 431 -14.74 20.13 6.58
N LEU A 432 -14.99 19.88 5.29
CA LEU A 432 -14.10 20.29 4.19
C LEU A 432 -14.06 21.81 3.98
N SER A 433 -15.12 22.54 4.34
CA SER A 433 -15.10 24.01 4.31
C SER A 433 -14.22 24.61 5.39
N ILE A 434 -14.00 23.90 6.51
CA ILE A 434 -13.14 24.32 7.63
C ILE A 434 -11.70 23.86 7.34
N ASN A 435 -11.51 22.59 7.00
CA ASN A 435 -10.22 22.01 6.63
C ASN A 435 -10.35 21.26 5.29
N PRO A 436 -9.90 21.86 4.17
CA PRO A 436 -9.97 21.23 2.84
C PRO A 436 -9.09 19.99 2.68
N ASP A 437 -8.07 19.82 3.51
CA ASP A 437 -7.14 18.69 3.45
C ASP A 437 -7.36 17.65 4.57
N LEU A 438 -8.58 17.59 5.13
CA LEU A 438 -8.95 16.64 6.16
C LEU A 438 -9.25 15.23 5.58
N ALA A 439 -8.33 14.30 5.76
CA ALA A 439 -8.45 12.91 5.26
C ALA A 439 -9.72 12.20 5.77
N GLU A 440 -10.10 12.42 7.02
CA GLU A 440 -11.29 11.87 7.66
C GLU A 440 -12.59 12.33 6.98
N ALA A 441 -12.62 13.57 6.50
CA ALA A 441 -13.78 14.09 5.77
C ALA A 441 -13.90 13.46 4.37
N TYR A 442 -12.78 13.28 3.66
CA TYR A 442 -12.78 12.52 2.39
C TYR A 442 -13.18 11.07 2.61
N LYS A 443 -12.72 10.40 3.68
CA LYS A 443 -13.19 9.05 4.04
C LYS A 443 -14.72 9.04 4.22
N ALA A 444 -15.26 9.94 5.02
CA ALA A 444 -16.68 10.02 5.30
C ALA A 444 -17.51 10.26 4.02
N ARG A 445 -17.05 11.16 3.13
CA ARG A 445 -17.70 11.40 1.84
C ARG A 445 -17.61 10.17 0.92
N GLY A 446 -16.49 9.51 0.91
CA GLY A 446 -16.31 8.26 0.17
C GLY A 446 -17.25 7.16 0.64
N VAL A 447 -17.47 7.01 1.96
CA VAL A 447 -18.45 6.06 2.52
C VAL A 447 -19.88 6.41 2.09
N LEU A 448 -20.26 7.68 2.18
CA LEU A 448 -21.58 8.15 1.70
C LEU A 448 -21.77 7.89 0.21
N ASN A 449 -20.77 8.22 -0.61
CA ASN A 449 -20.78 7.95 -2.05
C ASN A 449 -20.90 6.45 -2.35
N ALA A 450 -20.20 5.60 -1.58
CA ALA A 450 -20.27 4.15 -1.73
C ALA A 450 -21.68 3.62 -1.45
N TYR A 451 -22.30 4.05 -0.35
CA TYR A 451 -23.63 3.59 0.06
C TYR A 451 -24.76 4.16 -0.81
N THR A 452 -24.50 5.26 -1.52
CA THR A 452 -25.46 5.86 -2.48
C THR A 452 -25.26 5.42 -3.92
N GLY A 453 -24.41 4.39 -4.17
CA GLY A 453 -24.17 3.83 -5.49
C GLY A 453 -23.21 4.64 -6.37
N GLN A 454 -22.59 5.70 -5.85
CA GLN A 454 -21.62 6.54 -6.56
C GLN A 454 -20.20 6.00 -6.42
N GLY A 455 -19.98 4.73 -6.82
CA GLY A 455 -18.74 3.99 -6.57
C GLY A 455 -17.47 4.65 -7.11
N ILE A 456 -17.53 5.38 -8.23
CA ILE A 456 -16.40 6.10 -8.81
C ILE A 456 -16.00 7.27 -7.91
N LYS A 457 -16.98 8.10 -7.50
CA LYS A 457 -16.72 9.21 -6.58
C LYS A 457 -16.21 8.72 -5.21
N ALA A 458 -16.73 7.58 -4.75
CA ALA A 458 -16.22 6.96 -3.53
C ALA A 458 -14.73 6.59 -3.66
N LEU A 459 -14.32 6.03 -4.80
CA LEU A 459 -12.91 5.71 -5.06
C LEU A 459 -12.05 6.97 -5.13
N GLU A 460 -12.51 8.04 -5.80
CA GLU A 460 -11.81 9.32 -5.88
C GLU A 460 -11.59 9.92 -4.48
N ASP A 461 -12.62 9.93 -3.64
CA ASP A 461 -12.52 10.41 -2.26
C ASP A 461 -11.55 9.57 -1.41
N TYR A 462 -11.63 8.24 -1.53
CA TYR A 462 -10.71 7.35 -0.82
C TYR A 462 -9.26 7.53 -1.27
N LEU A 463 -9.02 7.70 -2.57
CA LEU A 463 -7.67 7.97 -3.09
C LEU A 463 -7.14 9.30 -2.57
N LYS A 464 -7.97 10.35 -2.51
CA LYS A 464 -7.57 11.64 -1.91
C LYS A 464 -7.29 11.48 -0.41
N ALA A 465 -8.09 10.72 0.33
CA ALA A 465 -7.85 10.46 1.75
C ALA A 465 -6.52 9.73 2.01
N VAL A 466 -6.14 8.77 1.15
CA VAL A 466 -4.84 8.06 1.26
C VAL A 466 -3.67 8.92 0.79
N ASP A 467 -3.87 9.82 -0.16
CA ASP A 467 -2.87 10.80 -0.56
C ASP A 467 -2.51 11.74 0.61
N LEU A 468 -3.53 12.18 1.36
CA LEU A 468 -3.36 13.00 2.56
C LEU A 468 -2.82 12.20 3.76
N LYS A 469 -3.26 10.94 3.92
CA LYS A 469 -2.90 10.06 5.06
C LYS A 469 -2.50 8.67 4.55
N PRO A 470 -1.21 8.45 4.21
CA PRO A 470 -0.74 7.23 3.55
C PRO A 470 -0.96 5.93 4.34
N GLY A 471 -0.99 6.01 5.67
CA GLY A 471 -1.22 4.89 6.58
C GLY A 471 -2.69 4.62 6.91
N TYR A 472 -3.67 5.25 6.26
CA TYR A 472 -5.08 5.15 6.61
C TYR A 472 -5.68 3.77 6.25
N SER A 473 -5.49 2.79 7.10
CA SER A 473 -5.73 1.36 6.82
C SER A 473 -7.17 1.06 6.39
N ASP A 474 -8.18 1.67 7.03
CA ASP A 474 -9.60 1.47 6.69
C ASP A 474 -9.93 1.99 5.29
N VAL A 475 -9.34 3.12 4.90
CA VAL A 475 -9.52 3.70 3.57
C VAL A 475 -8.83 2.85 2.52
N ILE A 476 -7.62 2.36 2.82
CA ILE A 476 -6.87 1.44 1.96
C ILE A 476 -7.69 0.17 1.69
N ALA A 477 -8.33 -0.40 2.72
CA ALA A 477 -9.25 -1.53 2.56
C ALA A 477 -10.46 -1.17 1.68
N ASN A 478 -11.06 -0.01 1.90
CA ASN A 478 -12.21 0.47 1.12
C ASN A 478 -11.86 0.66 -0.36
N ILE A 479 -10.65 1.13 -0.69
CA ILE A 479 -10.16 1.18 -2.08
C ILE A 479 -10.14 -0.22 -2.69
N GLY A 480 -9.59 -1.20 -1.98
CA GLY A 480 -9.58 -2.60 -2.44
C GLY A 480 -11.01 -3.12 -2.70
N TYR A 481 -11.97 -2.83 -1.82
CA TYR A 481 -13.39 -3.20 -2.04
C TYR A 481 -14.00 -2.52 -3.27
N ARG A 482 -13.63 -1.29 -3.58
CA ARG A 482 -14.10 -0.63 -4.81
C ARG A 482 -13.54 -1.30 -6.05
N TYR A 483 -12.25 -1.62 -6.06
CA TYR A 483 -11.65 -2.35 -7.17
C TYR A 483 -12.24 -3.75 -7.35
N PHE A 484 -12.55 -4.45 -6.26
CA PHE A 484 -13.30 -5.71 -6.32
C PHE A 484 -14.66 -5.54 -6.98
N ALA A 485 -15.43 -4.54 -6.54
CA ALA A 485 -16.76 -4.24 -7.10
C ALA A 485 -16.70 -3.83 -8.58
N PHE A 486 -15.59 -3.25 -9.04
CA PHE A 486 -15.36 -2.91 -10.45
C PHE A 486 -14.79 -4.09 -11.27
N GLY A 487 -14.50 -5.23 -10.64
CA GLY A 487 -13.93 -6.42 -11.30
C GLY A 487 -12.42 -6.32 -11.58
N ASP A 488 -11.72 -5.31 -11.07
CA ASP A 488 -10.27 -5.20 -11.16
C ASP A 488 -9.61 -5.99 -10.01
N LEU A 489 -9.51 -7.29 -10.20
CA LEU A 489 -8.99 -8.19 -9.17
C LEU A 489 -7.50 -7.95 -8.85
N SER A 490 -6.73 -7.47 -9.82
CA SER A 490 -5.30 -7.17 -9.61
C SER A 490 -5.11 -5.98 -8.67
N GLU A 491 -5.83 -4.87 -8.91
CA GLU A 491 -5.77 -3.74 -7.99
C GLU A 491 -6.44 -4.05 -6.65
N CYS A 492 -7.53 -4.83 -6.65
CA CYS A 492 -8.11 -5.34 -5.41
C CYS A 492 -7.04 -6.06 -4.56
N TYR A 493 -6.31 -7.01 -5.15
CA TYR A 493 -5.24 -7.73 -4.46
C TYR A 493 -4.15 -6.79 -3.94
N ASN A 494 -3.67 -5.86 -4.78
CA ASN A 494 -2.61 -4.92 -4.41
C ASN A 494 -3.01 -4.05 -3.21
N TRP A 495 -4.23 -3.51 -3.20
CA TRP A 495 -4.73 -2.68 -2.12
C TRP A 495 -5.07 -3.49 -0.87
N GLN A 496 -5.66 -4.67 -1.02
CA GLN A 496 -5.96 -5.55 0.11
C GLN A 496 -4.68 -6.10 0.76
N LYS A 497 -3.63 -6.38 0.00
CA LYS A 497 -2.31 -6.72 0.54
C LYS A 497 -1.75 -5.60 1.43
N LYS A 498 -1.89 -4.32 1.01
CA LYS A 498 -1.51 -3.17 1.84
C LYS A 498 -2.38 -3.07 3.09
N ALA A 499 -3.70 -3.18 2.95
CA ALA A 499 -4.63 -3.14 4.08
C ALA A 499 -4.33 -4.25 5.10
N HIS A 500 -4.07 -5.47 4.62
CA HIS A 500 -3.71 -6.60 5.47
C HIS A 500 -2.37 -6.40 6.18
N ALA A 501 -1.39 -5.78 5.51
CA ALA A 501 -0.10 -5.46 6.16
C ALA A 501 -0.25 -4.45 7.30
N LEU A 502 -1.19 -3.50 7.20
CA LEU A 502 -1.49 -2.51 8.25
C LEU A 502 -2.44 -3.04 9.33
N ASN A 503 -3.28 -4.01 8.98
CA ASN A 503 -4.29 -4.57 9.87
C ASN A 503 -4.35 -6.10 9.73
N PRO A 504 -3.30 -6.82 10.19
CA PRO A 504 -3.11 -8.24 9.93
C PRO A 504 -4.11 -9.16 10.64
N ASN A 505 -4.75 -8.68 11.71
CA ASN A 505 -5.70 -9.45 12.49
C ASN A 505 -7.16 -9.14 12.12
N HIS A 506 -7.38 -8.31 11.09
CA HIS A 506 -8.72 -7.97 10.66
C HIS A 506 -9.28 -9.01 9.70
N ARG A 507 -10.32 -9.74 10.12
CA ARG A 507 -10.92 -10.87 9.40
C ARG A 507 -11.26 -10.56 7.94
N PHE A 508 -11.88 -9.43 7.68
CA PHE A 508 -12.27 -9.04 6.32
C PHE A 508 -11.08 -8.69 5.44
N ASN A 509 -10.03 -8.05 5.98
CA ASN A 509 -8.82 -7.75 5.20
C ASN A 509 -8.11 -9.04 4.79
N ALA A 510 -7.98 -10.01 5.69
CA ALA A 510 -7.43 -11.32 5.41
C ALA A 510 -8.25 -12.06 4.32
N TRP A 511 -9.56 -12.06 4.46
CA TRP A 511 -10.46 -12.66 3.49
C TRP A 511 -10.36 -12.02 2.11
N TYR A 512 -10.48 -10.70 2.02
CA TYR A 512 -10.38 -9.97 0.74
C TYR A 512 -8.97 -9.98 0.14
N HIS A 513 -7.93 -10.25 0.92
CA HIS A 513 -6.58 -10.47 0.42
C HIS A 513 -6.47 -11.78 -0.38
N SER A 514 -7.18 -12.83 0.04
CA SER A 514 -7.15 -14.15 -0.60
C SER A 514 -8.13 -14.31 -1.78
N ILE A 515 -9.31 -13.70 -1.72
CA ILE A 515 -10.37 -13.84 -2.73
C ILE A 515 -9.92 -13.47 -4.16
N PRO A 516 -9.24 -12.37 -4.42
CA PRO A 516 -8.80 -12.04 -5.76
C PRO A 516 -7.91 -13.12 -6.36
N LEU A 517 -7.01 -13.70 -5.58
CA LEU A 517 -6.13 -14.80 -6.01
C LEU A 517 -6.94 -16.06 -6.35
N PHE A 518 -7.92 -16.39 -5.51
CA PHE A 518 -8.84 -17.50 -5.78
C PHE A 518 -9.60 -17.32 -7.11
N ILE A 519 -10.20 -16.15 -7.33
CA ILE A 519 -10.94 -15.86 -8.58
C ILE A 519 -10.01 -15.84 -9.80
N MET A 520 -8.75 -15.46 -9.60
CA MET A 520 -7.71 -15.46 -10.64
C MET A 520 -7.11 -16.85 -10.91
N ASN A 521 -7.55 -17.92 -10.24
CA ASN A 521 -6.99 -19.27 -10.30
C ASN A 521 -5.53 -19.37 -9.80
N GLU A 522 -5.08 -18.44 -8.95
CA GLU A 522 -3.79 -18.50 -8.28
C GLU A 522 -3.92 -19.28 -6.97
N ASN A 523 -4.36 -20.54 -7.08
CA ASN A 523 -4.82 -21.36 -5.97
C ASN A 523 -3.72 -21.63 -4.92
N GLU A 524 -2.47 -21.85 -5.34
CA GLU A 524 -1.35 -22.13 -4.43
C GLU A 524 -1.08 -20.92 -3.53
N SER A 525 -1.02 -19.72 -4.12
CA SER A 525 -0.83 -18.47 -3.38
C SER A 525 -2.00 -18.18 -2.43
N ALA A 526 -3.24 -18.42 -2.87
CA ALA A 526 -4.42 -18.26 -2.04
C ALA A 526 -4.41 -19.22 -0.83
N ILE A 527 -4.04 -20.49 -1.03
CA ILE A 527 -3.93 -21.50 0.04
C ILE A 527 -2.85 -21.10 1.07
N GLU A 528 -1.69 -20.63 0.60
CA GLU A 528 -0.60 -20.21 1.49
C GLU A 528 -1.05 -19.06 2.41
N ILE A 529 -1.66 -18.01 1.83
CA ILE A 529 -2.17 -16.87 2.58
C ILE A 529 -3.25 -17.31 3.57
N LEU A 530 -4.25 -18.07 3.13
CA LEU A 530 -5.35 -18.51 3.98
C LEU A 530 -4.87 -19.34 5.18
N LYS A 531 -3.90 -20.24 4.98
CA LYS A 531 -3.34 -21.02 6.08
C LYS A 531 -2.64 -20.14 7.11
N LYS A 532 -1.80 -19.21 6.66
CA LYS A 532 -1.09 -18.28 7.52
C LYS A 532 -2.04 -17.39 8.33
N ASP A 533 -3.10 -16.92 7.69
CA ASP A 533 -4.07 -16.04 8.34
C ASP A 533 -5.00 -16.80 9.30
N LEU A 534 -5.34 -18.06 8.99
CA LEU A 534 -6.14 -18.93 9.88
C LEU A 534 -5.37 -19.36 11.15
N GLU A 535 -4.03 -19.34 11.14
CA GLU A 535 -3.25 -19.52 12.38
C GLU A 535 -3.53 -18.41 13.39
N LYS A 536 -3.82 -17.19 12.89
CA LYS A 536 -4.09 -15.99 13.70
C LYS A 536 -5.58 -15.77 13.94
N ILE A 537 -6.40 -15.98 12.92
CA ILE A 537 -7.85 -15.72 12.91
C ILE A 537 -8.58 -17.06 12.84
N LYS A 538 -8.53 -17.80 13.93
CA LYS A 538 -9.00 -19.21 13.99
C LYS A 538 -10.48 -19.40 13.67
N ASP A 539 -11.34 -18.41 13.93
CA ASP A 539 -12.79 -18.53 13.86
C ASP A 539 -13.40 -17.96 12.56
N SER A 540 -12.61 -17.76 11.49
CA SER A 540 -13.15 -17.30 10.21
C SER A 540 -13.73 -18.45 9.40
N PHE A 541 -15.04 -18.56 9.43
CA PHE A 541 -15.80 -19.51 8.62
C PHE A 541 -15.60 -19.25 7.10
N GLU A 542 -15.54 -17.98 6.71
CA GLU A 542 -15.38 -17.58 5.31
C GLU A 542 -14.04 -18.04 4.74
N MET A 543 -12.94 -17.84 5.48
CA MET A 543 -11.61 -18.28 5.05
C MET A 543 -11.49 -19.81 5.02
N ARG A 544 -12.07 -20.50 6.01
CA ARG A 544 -12.11 -21.97 6.02
C ARG A 544 -12.90 -22.51 4.82
N GLY A 545 -14.04 -21.88 4.48
CA GLY A 545 -14.85 -22.26 3.33
C GLY A 545 -14.08 -22.16 2.00
N ILE A 546 -13.33 -21.07 1.79
CA ILE A 546 -12.49 -20.92 0.59
C ILE A 546 -11.36 -21.96 0.58
N LEU A 547 -10.69 -22.16 1.71
CA LEU A 547 -9.59 -23.13 1.81
C LEU A 547 -10.08 -24.56 1.55
N PHE A 548 -11.24 -24.93 2.09
CA PHE A 548 -11.93 -26.19 1.79
C PHE A 548 -12.16 -26.37 0.29
N TYR A 549 -12.76 -25.37 -0.35
CA TYR A 549 -13.05 -25.40 -1.78
C TYR A 549 -11.78 -25.53 -2.63
N LEU A 550 -10.72 -24.81 -2.27
CA LEU A 550 -9.42 -24.87 -2.95
C LEU A 550 -8.78 -26.25 -2.83
N HIS A 551 -8.80 -26.88 -1.67
CA HIS A 551 -8.30 -28.25 -1.50
C HIS A 551 -9.12 -29.27 -2.29
N ALA A 552 -10.45 -29.14 -2.32
CA ALA A 552 -11.31 -30.01 -3.10
C ALA A 552 -11.03 -29.88 -4.61
N ASN A 553 -10.90 -28.66 -5.13
CA ASN A 553 -10.58 -28.40 -6.54
C ASN A 553 -9.18 -28.88 -6.96
N ASN A 554 -8.21 -28.84 -6.06
CA ASN A 554 -6.86 -29.34 -6.32
C ASN A 554 -6.75 -30.87 -6.19
N GLY A 555 -7.85 -31.58 -5.92
CA GLY A 555 -7.87 -33.04 -5.74
C GLY A 555 -7.40 -33.51 -4.37
N ASP A 556 -7.15 -32.62 -3.43
CA ASP A 556 -6.71 -32.88 -2.06
C ASP A 556 -7.91 -33.26 -1.16
N TYR A 557 -8.73 -34.22 -1.60
CA TYR A 557 -9.98 -34.59 -0.94
C TYR A 557 -9.81 -35.03 0.52
N LYS A 558 -8.62 -35.56 0.88
CA LYS A 558 -8.33 -35.95 2.26
C LYS A 558 -8.27 -34.74 3.19
N LYS A 559 -7.60 -33.65 2.75
CA LYS A 559 -7.52 -32.40 3.52
C LYS A 559 -8.87 -31.70 3.56
N ALA A 560 -9.57 -31.64 2.42
CA ALA A 560 -10.91 -31.07 2.37
C ALA A 560 -11.86 -31.81 3.33
N LYS A 561 -11.83 -33.14 3.40
CA LYS A 561 -12.63 -33.92 4.33
C LYS A 561 -12.28 -33.65 5.80
N SER A 562 -10.98 -33.61 6.14
CA SER A 562 -10.53 -33.26 7.51
C SER A 562 -11.06 -31.90 7.97
N MET A 563 -11.13 -30.92 7.06
CA MET A 563 -11.67 -29.60 7.40
C MET A 563 -13.19 -29.58 7.62
N LEU A 564 -13.93 -30.48 6.95
CA LEU A 564 -15.37 -30.69 7.22
C LEU A 564 -15.62 -31.29 8.60
N ASP A 565 -14.72 -32.19 9.02
CA ASP A 565 -14.84 -32.85 10.34
C ASP A 565 -14.49 -31.88 11.50
N GLU A 566 -13.83 -30.75 11.21
CA GLU A 566 -13.46 -29.68 12.16
C GLU A 566 -14.49 -28.53 12.20
N LEU A 567 -15.43 -28.47 11.26
CA LEU A 567 -16.52 -27.49 11.20
C LEU A 567 -17.75 -27.99 11.96
#